data_ae887df49125152e65f52b07de39372f
#
_entry.id   ae887df49125152e65f52b07de39372f
#
_cell.length_a   1.000
_cell.length_b   1.000
_cell.length_c   1.000
_cell.angle_alpha   90.00
_cell.angle_beta   90.00
_cell.angle_gamma   90.00
#
_symmetry.space_group_name_H-M   'P 1'
#
loop_
_entity.id
_entity.type
_entity.pdbx_description
1 polymer ?
#
loop_
_entity_poly.entity_id
_entity_poly.type
_entity_poly.pdbx_seq_one_letter_code
_entity_poly.pdbx_strand_id
1 'polypeptide(L)'
;NKLMFFIDQLIRADFQKSSYIEPIRFGFERYIRNKDFAVDEITSSGNNVVDYIQSLSRKKKKEFDAFIKDSLGIEIQLSNDDNKTYTDNQSIYVVVDGEKDNIVDVGQGYSQVLPIAVMLWDIANKQHKCEFSDTIVVEQPEVHLHPSMQADMAKLFLNALKLSKKKNNSIRLIIETHSPIIVNKLGKMIRSGELESKELSVFLFNKEKGISSIQTTSYGSDGRIKKWPIGFLDS
;
A
#
# COMPACT_ATOMS: atom_id res chain seq x y z
N ASN A 1 -10.78 34.99 16.60
CA ASN A 1 -9.45 34.34 16.61
C ASN A 1 -9.11 33.74 15.25
N LYS A 2 -8.61 34.61 14.32
CA LYS A 2 -8.24 34.21 12.96
C LYS A 2 -7.17 33.10 12.93
N LEU A 3 -6.24 33.09 13.89
CA LEU A 3 -5.17 32.08 13.97
C LEU A 3 -5.73 30.68 14.32
N MET A 4 -6.62 30.58 15.30
CA MET A 4 -7.27 29.31 15.65
C MET A 4 -8.10 28.76 14.49
N PHE A 5 -8.82 29.61 13.77
CA PHE A 5 -9.58 29.22 12.59
C PHE A 5 -8.66 28.72 11.46
N PHE A 6 -7.52 29.38 11.25
CA PHE A 6 -6.54 28.98 10.25
C PHE A 6 -5.85 27.65 10.61
N ILE A 7 -5.50 27.45 11.89
CA ILE A 7 -4.94 26.19 12.40
C ILE A 7 -5.98 25.05 12.26
N ASP A 8 -7.24 25.30 12.62
CA ASP A 8 -8.32 24.31 12.45
C ASP A 8 -8.53 23.94 10.98
N GLN A 9 -8.48 24.91 10.05
CA GLN A 9 -8.54 24.63 8.61
C GLN A 9 -7.34 23.81 8.10
N LEU A 10 -6.13 24.10 8.57
CA LEU A 10 -4.94 23.33 8.19
C LEU A 10 -5.01 21.89 8.69
N ILE A 11 -5.40 21.70 9.96
CA ILE A 11 -5.58 20.37 10.56
C ILE A 11 -6.66 19.59 9.79
N ARG A 12 -7.82 20.19 9.53
CA ARG A 12 -8.89 19.55 8.76
C ARG A 12 -8.48 19.21 7.35
N ALA A 13 -7.74 20.08 6.66
CA ALA A 13 -7.26 19.82 5.31
C ALA A 13 -6.30 18.64 5.23
N ASP A 14 -5.40 18.50 6.21
CA ASP A 14 -4.47 17.35 6.29
C ASP A 14 -5.21 16.04 6.61
N PHE A 15 -6.24 16.06 7.46
CA PHE A 15 -6.99 14.86 7.84
C PHE A 15 -8.11 14.49 6.86
N GLN A 16 -8.69 15.45 6.13
CA GLN A 16 -9.77 15.18 5.16
C GLN A 16 -9.32 14.36 3.94
N LYS A 17 -8.01 14.25 3.69
CA LYS A 17 -7.42 13.48 2.59
C LYS A 17 -6.58 12.32 3.09
N SER A 18 -6.97 11.71 4.19
CA SER A 18 -6.31 10.52 4.70
C SER A 18 -7.09 9.26 4.32
N SER A 19 -6.38 8.29 3.75
CA SER A 19 -6.89 6.95 3.49
C SER A 19 -6.20 5.97 4.43
N TYR A 20 -6.94 5.01 4.94
CA TYR A 20 -6.49 4.07 5.95
C TYR A 20 -6.69 2.63 5.49
N ILE A 21 -5.68 1.81 5.68
CA ILE A 21 -5.72 0.37 5.42
C ILE A 21 -5.51 -0.38 6.72
N GLU A 22 -6.51 -1.17 7.07
CA GLU A 22 -6.54 -1.99 8.29
C GLU A 22 -5.50 -3.12 8.26
N PRO A 23 -5.03 -3.60 9.45
CA PRO A 23 -4.13 -4.75 9.54
C PRO A 23 -4.82 -6.05 9.16
N ILE A 24 -6.13 -6.18 9.42
CA ILE A 24 -6.94 -7.33 9.03
C ILE A 24 -7.73 -6.96 7.79
N ARG A 25 -7.31 -7.50 6.64
CA ARG A 25 -7.93 -7.20 5.35
C ARG A 25 -8.88 -8.31 4.95
N PHE A 26 -9.81 -7.96 4.08
CA PHE A 26 -10.82 -8.89 3.58
C PHE A 26 -10.16 -10.13 2.94
N GLY A 27 -10.62 -11.31 3.35
CA GLY A 27 -10.26 -12.56 2.69
C GLY A 27 -11.11 -12.74 1.43
N PHE A 28 -10.47 -13.01 0.29
CA PHE A 28 -11.19 -13.24 -0.95
C PHE A 28 -11.94 -14.57 -0.91
N GLU A 29 -13.13 -14.58 -1.52
CA GLU A 29 -13.88 -15.80 -1.82
C GLU A 29 -13.55 -16.27 -3.24
N ARG A 30 -13.72 -17.59 -3.51
CA ARG A 30 -13.46 -18.16 -4.83
C ARG A 30 -14.35 -17.55 -5.92
N TYR A 31 -15.56 -17.19 -5.54
CA TYR A 31 -16.56 -16.55 -6.39
C TYR A 31 -17.11 -15.33 -5.66
N ILE A 32 -16.98 -14.17 -6.28
CA ILE A 32 -17.45 -12.89 -5.75
C ILE A 32 -18.64 -12.49 -6.61
N ARG A 33 -19.77 -12.18 -5.99
CA ARG A 33 -20.95 -11.71 -6.71
C ARG A 33 -20.68 -10.33 -7.30
N ASN A 34 -20.91 -10.20 -8.60
CA ASN A 34 -20.86 -8.90 -9.28
C ASN A 34 -21.85 -7.93 -8.64
N LYS A 35 -21.38 -6.74 -8.35
CA LYS A 35 -22.21 -5.59 -7.95
C LYS A 35 -22.17 -4.60 -9.09
N ASP A 36 -23.35 -4.26 -9.65
CA ASP A 36 -23.48 -3.31 -10.77
C ASP A 36 -23.25 -1.83 -10.35
N PHE A 37 -22.44 -1.59 -9.32
CA PHE A 37 -22.16 -0.26 -8.82
C PHE A 37 -20.74 0.17 -9.18
N ALA A 38 -20.62 1.39 -9.72
CA ALA A 38 -19.31 2.02 -9.85
C ALA A 38 -18.73 2.26 -8.45
N VAL A 39 -17.48 1.85 -8.26
CA VAL A 39 -16.75 2.02 -7.01
C VAL A 39 -15.72 3.12 -7.22
N ASP A 40 -15.88 4.23 -6.51
CA ASP A 40 -15.00 5.39 -6.63
C ASP A 40 -13.82 5.35 -5.65
N GLU A 41 -13.95 4.62 -4.53
CA GLU A 41 -12.93 4.55 -3.47
C GLU A 41 -12.79 3.13 -2.91
N ILE A 42 -11.58 2.80 -2.48
CA ILE A 42 -11.27 1.54 -1.80
C ILE A 42 -11.59 1.67 -0.32
N THR A 43 -12.31 0.67 0.22
CA THR A 43 -12.58 0.60 1.67
C THR A 43 -11.32 0.23 2.45
N SER A 44 -11.27 0.59 3.75
CA SER A 44 -10.12 0.31 4.63
C SER A 44 -9.78 -1.18 4.75
N SER A 45 -10.80 -2.05 4.71
CA SER A 45 -10.65 -3.51 4.71
C SER A 45 -10.36 -4.11 3.34
N GLY A 46 -10.54 -3.35 2.25
CA GLY A 46 -10.34 -3.81 0.87
C GLY A 46 -11.44 -4.74 0.34
N ASN A 47 -12.63 -4.80 0.95
CA ASN A 47 -13.70 -5.72 0.57
C ASN A 47 -14.31 -5.43 -0.82
N ASN A 48 -14.04 -4.27 -1.40
CA ASN A 48 -14.53 -3.84 -2.71
C ASN A 48 -13.43 -3.78 -3.79
N VAL A 49 -12.27 -4.37 -3.53
CA VAL A 49 -11.11 -4.32 -4.45
C VAL A 49 -11.44 -4.91 -5.81
N VAL A 50 -12.20 -6.00 -5.87
CA VAL A 50 -12.57 -6.64 -7.14
C VAL A 50 -13.50 -5.74 -7.95
N ASP A 51 -14.53 -5.20 -7.31
CA ASP A 51 -15.46 -4.25 -7.94
C ASP A 51 -14.72 -3.01 -8.47
N TYR A 52 -13.73 -2.52 -7.70
CA TYR A 52 -12.89 -1.40 -8.11
C TYR A 52 -12.04 -1.75 -9.34
N ILE A 53 -11.33 -2.88 -9.34
CA ILE A 53 -10.51 -3.31 -10.50
C ILE A 53 -11.37 -3.47 -11.75
N GLN A 54 -12.58 -4.01 -11.59
CA GLN A 54 -13.55 -4.16 -12.69
C GLN A 54 -14.02 -2.82 -13.24
N SER A 55 -14.17 -1.80 -12.38
CA SER A 55 -14.62 -0.46 -12.79
C SER A 55 -13.55 0.33 -13.58
N LEU A 56 -12.30 -0.16 -13.58
CA LEU A 56 -11.21 0.50 -14.28
C LEU A 56 -11.45 0.53 -15.80
N SER A 57 -11.30 1.69 -16.40
CA SER A 57 -11.25 1.78 -17.87
C SER A 57 -10.07 0.96 -18.42
N ARG A 58 -10.17 0.49 -19.67
CA ARG A 58 -9.12 -0.32 -20.33
C ARG A 58 -7.73 0.31 -20.24
N LYS A 59 -7.63 1.62 -20.29
CA LYS A 59 -6.36 2.36 -20.13
C LYS A 59 -5.85 2.27 -18.70
N LYS A 60 -6.71 2.54 -17.72
CA LYS A 60 -6.34 2.48 -16.29
C LYS A 60 -5.98 1.05 -15.87
N LYS A 61 -6.68 0.04 -16.37
CA LYS A 61 -6.36 -1.37 -16.09
C LYS A 61 -4.95 -1.72 -16.58
N LYS A 62 -4.55 -1.30 -17.79
CA LYS A 62 -3.19 -1.50 -18.28
C LYS A 62 -2.12 -0.79 -17.43
N GLU A 63 -2.41 0.43 -16.97
CA GLU A 63 -1.50 1.17 -16.08
C GLU A 63 -1.37 0.47 -14.72
N PHE A 64 -2.48 -0.04 -14.18
CA PHE A 64 -2.53 -0.82 -12.96
C PHE A 64 -1.76 -2.14 -13.10
N ASP A 65 -1.98 -2.91 -14.16
CA ASP A 65 -1.29 -4.17 -14.42
C ASP A 65 0.23 -3.98 -14.50
N ALA A 66 0.66 -2.92 -15.17
CA ALA A 66 2.08 -2.57 -15.24
C ALA A 66 2.66 -2.24 -13.86
N PHE A 67 1.92 -1.51 -13.03
CA PHE A 67 2.31 -1.17 -11.65
C PHE A 67 2.42 -2.42 -10.77
N ILE A 68 1.45 -3.34 -10.83
CA ILE A 68 1.45 -4.60 -10.09
C ILE A 68 2.61 -5.49 -10.53
N LYS A 69 2.80 -5.64 -11.83
CA LYS A 69 3.89 -6.44 -12.38
C LYS A 69 5.26 -5.92 -11.98
N ASP A 70 5.47 -4.60 -12.04
CA ASP A 70 6.74 -4.01 -11.61
C ASP A 70 6.93 -4.10 -10.09
N SER A 71 5.89 -3.96 -9.28
CA SER A 71 5.99 -3.95 -7.82
C SER A 71 6.09 -5.33 -7.19
N LEU A 72 5.29 -6.28 -7.67
CA LEU A 72 5.08 -7.59 -7.06
C LEU A 72 5.50 -8.76 -7.95
N GLY A 73 5.81 -8.52 -9.23
CA GLY A 73 6.19 -9.57 -10.18
C GLY A 73 5.03 -10.46 -10.63
N ILE A 74 3.78 -10.08 -10.38
CA ILE A 74 2.59 -10.86 -10.67
C ILE A 74 1.67 -10.13 -11.66
N GLU A 75 0.68 -10.86 -12.20
CA GLU A 75 -0.43 -10.27 -12.96
C GLU A 75 -1.76 -10.63 -12.27
N ILE A 76 -2.73 -9.70 -12.34
CA ILE A 76 -4.07 -9.90 -11.80
C ILE A 76 -5.07 -9.97 -12.94
N GLN A 77 -5.81 -11.08 -13.02
CA GLN A 77 -6.84 -11.31 -14.02
C GLN A 77 -8.19 -11.56 -13.36
N LEU A 78 -9.25 -11.02 -13.94
CA LEU A 78 -10.62 -11.31 -13.55
C LEU A 78 -11.22 -12.34 -14.53
N SER A 79 -12.19 -13.16 -14.06
CA SER A 79 -12.82 -14.16 -14.92
C SER A 79 -13.51 -13.59 -16.15
N ASN A 80 -13.93 -12.33 -16.10
CA ASN A 80 -14.64 -11.63 -17.17
C ASN A 80 -13.72 -10.88 -18.14
N ASP A 81 -12.40 -10.88 -17.92
CA ASP A 81 -11.44 -10.20 -18.82
C ASP A 81 -11.43 -10.81 -20.23
N ASP A 82 -11.90 -12.06 -20.39
CA ASP A 82 -11.93 -12.78 -21.67
C ASP A 82 -13.22 -12.57 -22.48
N ASN A 83 -14.07 -11.60 -22.14
CA ASN A 83 -15.23 -11.12 -22.91
C ASN A 83 -16.32 -12.14 -23.29
N LYS A 84 -16.47 -13.28 -22.62
CA LYS A 84 -17.32 -14.33 -23.20
C LYS A 84 -18.58 -14.71 -22.44
N THR A 85 -18.77 -14.33 -21.18
CA THR A 85 -20.02 -14.63 -20.49
C THR A 85 -20.22 -13.69 -19.30
N TYR A 86 -21.30 -12.90 -19.32
CA TYR A 86 -21.79 -12.22 -18.11
C TYR A 86 -22.27 -13.32 -17.16
N THR A 87 -21.46 -13.62 -16.17
CA THR A 87 -21.84 -14.46 -15.04
C THR A 87 -22.08 -13.57 -13.84
N ASP A 88 -23.10 -13.88 -13.04
CA ASP A 88 -23.39 -13.18 -11.78
C ASP A 88 -22.24 -13.28 -10.76
N ASN A 89 -21.30 -14.20 -11.01
CA ASN A 89 -20.15 -14.45 -10.18
C ASN A 89 -18.84 -14.18 -10.92
N GLN A 90 -17.89 -13.57 -10.21
CA GLN A 90 -16.57 -13.24 -10.69
C GLN A 90 -15.52 -13.93 -9.85
N SER A 91 -14.43 -14.35 -10.47
CA SER A 91 -13.25 -14.89 -9.80
C SER A 91 -12.04 -14.00 -10.11
N ILE A 92 -11.15 -13.92 -9.14
CA ILE A 92 -9.87 -13.22 -9.28
C ILE A 92 -8.74 -14.25 -9.32
N TYR A 93 -7.84 -14.07 -10.27
CA TYR A 93 -6.70 -14.94 -10.48
C TYR A 93 -5.40 -14.15 -10.34
N VAL A 94 -4.39 -14.83 -9.78
CA VAL A 94 -3.00 -14.37 -9.77
C VAL A 94 -2.24 -15.18 -10.79
N VAL A 95 -1.45 -14.51 -11.63
CA VAL A 95 -0.58 -15.18 -12.59
C VAL A 95 0.86 -14.93 -12.17
N VAL A 96 1.60 -16.02 -11.93
CA VAL A 96 3.01 -16.03 -11.56
C VAL A 96 3.75 -16.93 -12.53
N ASP A 97 4.78 -16.43 -13.18
CA ASP A 97 5.59 -17.21 -14.16
C ASP A 97 4.77 -17.94 -15.26
N GLY A 98 3.60 -17.37 -15.58
CA GLY A 98 2.68 -17.91 -16.58
C GLY A 98 1.66 -18.92 -16.04
N GLU A 99 1.77 -19.36 -14.80
CA GLU A 99 0.76 -20.18 -14.11
C GLU A 99 -0.34 -19.31 -13.53
N LYS A 100 -1.60 -19.67 -13.81
CA LYS A 100 -2.81 -18.94 -13.42
C LYS A 100 -3.58 -19.72 -12.37
N ASP A 101 -3.63 -19.19 -11.17
CA ASP A 101 -4.35 -19.77 -10.04
C ASP A 101 -5.35 -18.80 -9.44
N ASN A 102 -6.45 -19.34 -8.86
CA ASN A 102 -7.38 -18.52 -8.11
C ASN A 102 -6.68 -17.94 -6.87
N ILE A 103 -6.92 -16.66 -6.56
CA ILE A 103 -6.26 -15.97 -5.44
C ILE A 103 -6.41 -16.70 -4.10
N VAL A 104 -7.47 -17.48 -3.93
CA VAL A 104 -7.74 -18.29 -2.72
C VAL A 104 -6.80 -19.49 -2.62
N ASP A 105 -6.32 -19.99 -3.75
CA ASP A 105 -5.47 -21.20 -3.81
C ASP A 105 -3.97 -20.87 -3.67
N VAL A 106 -3.55 -19.66 -3.98
CA VAL A 106 -2.13 -19.23 -3.92
C VAL A 106 -1.68 -18.76 -2.53
N GLY A 107 -2.53 -18.96 -1.51
CA GLY A 107 -2.23 -18.57 -0.14
C GLY A 107 -2.68 -17.16 0.23
N GLN A 108 -2.79 -16.92 1.54
CA GLN A 108 -3.37 -15.66 2.07
C GLN A 108 -2.56 -14.41 1.72
N GLY A 109 -1.26 -14.53 1.46
CA GLY A 109 -0.38 -13.39 1.22
C GLY A 109 -0.86 -12.47 0.10
N TYR A 110 -1.27 -13.02 -1.05
CA TYR A 110 -1.76 -12.21 -2.16
C TYR A 110 -3.07 -11.50 -1.82
N SER A 111 -3.97 -12.17 -1.08
CA SER A 111 -5.20 -11.57 -0.58
C SER A 111 -4.93 -10.38 0.35
N GLN A 112 -3.87 -10.44 1.12
CA GLN A 112 -3.48 -9.36 2.03
C GLN A 112 -2.77 -8.20 1.34
N VAL A 113 -1.99 -8.47 0.30
CA VAL A 113 -1.22 -7.43 -0.42
C VAL A 113 -2.09 -6.67 -1.41
N LEU A 114 -3.03 -7.33 -2.09
CA LEU A 114 -3.79 -6.73 -3.19
C LEU A 114 -4.58 -5.48 -2.78
N PRO A 115 -5.30 -5.42 -1.64
CA PRO A 115 -5.98 -4.19 -1.20
C PRO A 115 -5.02 -3.02 -1.00
N ILE A 116 -3.84 -3.28 -0.43
CA ILE A 116 -2.80 -2.26 -0.25
C ILE A 116 -2.32 -1.75 -1.62
N ALA A 117 -2.03 -2.66 -2.53
CA ALA A 117 -1.51 -2.33 -3.85
C ALA A 117 -2.50 -1.50 -4.68
N VAL A 118 -3.80 -1.86 -4.62
CA VAL A 118 -4.86 -1.14 -5.32
C VAL A 118 -5.04 0.26 -4.76
N MET A 119 -5.11 0.42 -3.43
CA MET A 119 -5.26 1.73 -2.80
C MET A 119 -4.05 2.64 -3.07
N LEU A 120 -2.84 2.11 -2.94
CA LEU A 120 -1.61 2.86 -3.23
C LEU A 120 -1.58 3.32 -4.68
N TRP A 121 -1.92 2.44 -5.63
CA TRP A 121 -1.97 2.78 -7.05
C TRP A 121 -3.05 3.82 -7.35
N ASP A 122 -4.26 3.65 -6.81
CA ASP A 122 -5.37 4.56 -7.05
C ASP A 122 -5.01 5.98 -6.62
N ILE A 123 -4.56 6.15 -5.36
CA ILE A 123 -4.23 7.44 -4.80
C ILE A 123 -3.02 8.06 -5.52
N ALA A 124 -1.96 7.26 -5.76
CA ALA A 124 -0.76 7.74 -6.45
C ALA A 124 -1.03 8.14 -7.91
N ASN A 125 -2.04 7.53 -8.56
CA ASN A 125 -2.39 7.79 -9.96
C ASN A 125 -3.40 8.95 -10.14
N LYS A 126 -4.02 9.43 -9.05
CA LYS A 126 -4.91 10.60 -9.09
C LYS A 126 -4.11 11.84 -9.46
N GLN A 127 -4.67 12.66 -10.34
CA GLN A 127 -4.14 14.00 -10.62
C GLN A 127 -4.87 14.99 -9.71
N HIS A 128 -4.20 15.42 -8.67
CA HIS A 128 -4.72 16.48 -7.81
C HIS A 128 -4.09 17.82 -8.16
N LYS A 129 -4.94 18.84 -8.37
CA LYS A 129 -4.51 20.25 -8.47
C LYS A 129 -4.38 20.92 -7.09
N CYS A 130 -4.28 20.12 -6.02
CA CYS A 130 -4.31 20.64 -4.65
C CYS A 130 -2.91 20.80 -4.08
N GLU A 131 -2.74 21.84 -3.24
CA GLU A 131 -1.51 22.14 -2.51
C GLU A 131 -1.19 21.15 -1.37
N PHE A 132 -2.15 20.26 -1.03
CA PHE A 132 -2.02 19.32 0.08
C PHE A 132 -1.75 17.89 -0.40
N SER A 133 -0.86 17.19 0.29
CA SER A 133 -0.54 15.78 0.03
C SER A 133 -1.65 14.86 0.52
N ASP A 134 -1.99 13.84 -0.27
CA ASP A 134 -2.81 12.73 0.22
C ASP A 134 -1.99 11.90 1.22
N THR A 135 -2.57 11.61 2.39
CA THR A 135 -1.93 10.75 3.40
C THR A 135 -2.53 9.36 3.35
N ILE A 136 -1.67 8.34 3.25
CA ILE A 136 -2.07 6.94 3.28
C ILE A 136 -1.45 6.31 4.52
N VAL A 137 -2.29 5.78 5.40
CA VAL A 137 -1.88 5.05 6.60
C VAL A 137 -2.07 3.57 6.36
N VAL A 138 -1.01 2.80 6.55
CA VAL A 138 -1.00 1.34 6.38
C VAL A 138 -0.54 0.71 7.69
N GLU A 139 -1.42 -0.06 8.33
CA GLU A 139 -1.09 -0.82 9.53
C GLU A 139 -0.66 -2.23 9.17
N GLN A 140 0.45 -2.66 9.77
CA GLN A 140 0.97 -4.03 9.74
C GLN A 140 0.87 -4.68 8.34
N PRO A 141 1.49 -4.09 7.30
CA PRO A 141 1.42 -4.64 5.94
C PRO A 141 1.99 -6.05 5.82
N GLU A 142 2.82 -6.46 6.77
CA GLU A 142 3.49 -7.77 6.81
C GLU A 142 2.62 -8.93 7.28
N VAL A 143 1.44 -8.68 7.84
CA VAL A 143 0.58 -9.72 8.44
C VAL A 143 0.21 -10.77 7.38
N HIS A 144 0.41 -12.05 7.72
CA HIS A 144 0.22 -13.22 6.84
C HIS A 144 1.10 -13.26 5.58
N LEU A 145 2.16 -12.44 5.49
CA LEU A 145 3.06 -12.44 4.34
C LEU A 145 4.29 -13.32 4.57
N HIS A 146 4.62 -14.10 3.54
CA HIS A 146 5.92 -14.77 3.47
C HIS A 146 7.05 -13.72 3.43
N PRO A 147 8.24 -14.00 3.99
CA PRO A 147 9.36 -13.06 4.02
C PRO A 147 9.72 -12.40 2.66
N SER A 148 9.61 -13.13 1.55
CA SER A 148 9.83 -12.56 0.22
C SER A 148 8.82 -11.48 -0.12
N MET A 149 7.53 -11.69 0.17
CA MET A 149 6.47 -10.72 -0.07
C MET A 149 6.59 -9.50 0.85
N GLN A 150 7.10 -9.67 2.07
CA GLN A 150 7.41 -8.53 2.94
C GLN A 150 8.47 -7.61 2.31
N ALA A 151 9.47 -8.19 1.64
CA ALA A 151 10.46 -7.40 0.91
C ALA A 151 9.84 -6.67 -0.31
N ASP A 152 8.88 -7.30 -1.00
CA ASP A 152 8.17 -6.71 -2.13
C ASP A 152 7.25 -5.56 -1.69
N MET A 153 6.74 -5.58 -0.45
CA MET A 153 5.99 -4.45 0.13
C MET A 153 6.81 -3.16 0.12
N ALA A 154 8.10 -3.21 0.47
CA ALA A 154 8.96 -2.03 0.42
C ALA A 154 9.10 -1.50 -1.01
N LYS A 155 9.17 -2.39 -2.01
CA LYS A 155 9.19 -2.02 -3.44
C LYS A 155 7.86 -1.40 -3.88
N LEU A 156 6.75 -1.96 -3.44
CA LEU A 156 5.41 -1.45 -3.71
C LEU A 156 5.25 -0.01 -3.19
N PHE A 157 5.69 0.28 -1.96
CA PHE A 157 5.67 1.63 -1.39
C PHE A 157 6.52 2.61 -2.21
N LEU A 158 7.75 2.20 -2.58
CA LEU A 158 8.63 3.03 -3.39
C LEU A 158 8.02 3.32 -4.78
N ASN A 159 7.42 2.33 -5.41
CA ASN A 159 6.78 2.49 -6.72
C ASN A 159 5.56 3.40 -6.66
N ALA A 160 4.78 3.36 -5.59
CA ALA A 160 3.67 4.30 -5.36
C ALA A 160 4.19 5.75 -5.24
N LEU A 161 5.26 5.98 -4.48
CA LEU A 161 5.90 7.30 -4.38
C LEU A 161 6.43 7.79 -5.74
N LYS A 162 7.09 6.91 -6.51
CA LYS A 162 7.58 7.24 -7.87
C LYS A 162 6.43 7.56 -8.83
N LEU A 163 5.33 6.78 -8.76
CA LEU A 163 4.15 7.01 -9.58
C LEU A 163 3.50 8.36 -9.25
N SER A 164 3.33 8.69 -7.98
CA SER A 164 2.74 9.96 -7.56
C SER A 164 3.56 11.15 -8.05
N LYS A 165 4.89 11.11 -7.90
CA LYS A 165 5.80 12.14 -8.44
C LYS A 165 5.63 12.28 -9.97
N LYS A 166 5.55 11.17 -10.71
CA LYS A 166 5.33 11.17 -12.17
C LYS A 166 3.97 11.78 -12.58
N LYS A 167 2.97 11.64 -11.72
CA LYS A 167 1.60 12.19 -11.96
C LYS A 167 1.44 13.62 -11.42
N ASN A 168 2.51 14.25 -10.92
CA ASN A 168 2.48 15.55 -10.23
C ASN A 168 1.50 15.54 -9.04
N ASN A 169 1.39 14.40 -8.39
CA ASN A 169 0.66 14.23 -7.15
C ASN A 169 1.65 14.14 -5.98
N SER A 170 1.27 14.62 -4.81
CA SER A 170 2.05 14.48 -3.58
C SER A 170 1.33 13.50 -2.64
N ILE A 171 1.99 12.40 -2.30
CA ILE A 171 1.47 11.46 -1.31
C ILE A 171 2.44 11.35 -0.13
N ARG A 172 1.89 11.12 1.05
CA ARG A 172 2.61 10.81 2.29
C ARG A 172 2.19 9.41 2.73
N LEU A 173 3.17 8.54 2.96
CA LEU A 173 2.92 7.20 3.50
C LEU A 173 3.30 7.17 4.98
N ILE A 174 2.38 6.71 5.81
CA ILE A 174 2.59 6.39 7.22
C ILE A 174 2.42 4.89 7.34
N ILE A 175 3.49 4.19 7.67
CA ILE A 175 3.52 2.72 7.71
C ILE A 175 3.86 2.30 9.13
N GLU A 176 2.94 1.61 9.79
CA GLU A 176 3.21 0.91 11.02
C GLU A 176 3.64 -0.53 10.70
N THR A 177 4.81 -0.93 11.18
CA THR A 177 5.34 -2.27 10.90
C THR A 177 6.20 -2.79 12.03
N HIS A 178 6.15 -4.11 12.24
CA HIS A 178 7.05 -4.88 13.08
C HIS A 178 8.00 -5.76 12.25
N SER A 179 8.02 -5.59 10.92
CA SER A 179 8.85 -6.40 10.03
C SER A 179 10.29 -5.87 9.91
N PRO A 180 11.29 -6.59 10.42
CA PRO A 180 12.70 -6.27 10.17
C PRO A 180 13.03 -6.37 8.68
N ILE A 181 12.29 -7.17 7.92
CA ILE A 181 12.50 -7.37 6.48
C ILE A 181 12.15 -6.11 5.70
N ILE A 182 10.98 -5.50 5.98
CA ILE A 182 10.57 -4.23 5.36
C ILE A 182 11.57 -3.14 5.70
N VAL A 183 11.92 -3.01 6.98
CA VAL A 183 12.89 -2.01 7.48
C VAL A 183 14.25 -2.17 6.78
N ASN A 184 14.79 -3.39 6.76
CA ASN A 184 16.07 -3.67 6.12
C ASN A 184 16.03 -3.47 4.59
N LYS A 185 14.91 -3.77 3.94
CA LYS A 185 14.75 -3.55 2.50
C LYS A 185 14.75 -2.07 2.15
N LEU A 186 14.08 -1.23 2.93
CA LEU A 186 14.13 0.22 2.79
C LEU A 186 15.56 0.76 2.94
N GLY A 187 16.30 0.26 3.94
CA GLY A 187 17.71 0.58 4.10
C GLY A 187 18.58 0.18 2.89
N LYS A 188 18.33 -1.01 2.31
CA LYS A 188 19.02 -1.44 1.09
C LYS A 188 18.72 -0.51 -0.09
N MET A 189 17.47 -0.04 -0.23
CA MET A 189 17.07 0.91 -1.28
C MET A 189 17.73 2.28 -1.12
N ILE A 190 17.94 2.74 0.12
CA ILE A 190 18.71 3.96 0.38
C ILE A 190 20.17 3.78 -0.02
N ARG A 191 20.79 2.67 0.36
CA ARG A 191 22.18 2.37 0.01
C ARG A 191 22.39 2.23 -1.49
N SER A 192 21.41 1.71 -2.24
CA SER A 192 21.48 1.61 -3.72
C SER A 192 21.14 2.93 -4.43
N GLY A 193 20.70 3.98 -3.71
CA GLY A 193 20.32 5.26 -4.30
C GLY A 193 18.92 5.27 -4.92
N GLU A 194 18.12 4.22 -4.71
CA GLU A 194 16.74 4.15 -5.19
C GLU A 194 15.78 5.04 -4.37
N LEU A 195 16.13 5.31 -3.11
CA LEU A 195 15.40 6.14 -2.15
C LEU A 195 16.40 7.04 -1.43
N GLU A 196 16.08 8.33 -1.26
CA GLU A 196 16.92 9.24 -0.49
C GLU A 196 16.61 9.14 1.01
N SER A 197 17.63 9.10 1.87
CA SER A 197 17.45 8.98 3.32
C SER A 197 16.62 10.11 3.94
N LYS A 198 16.61 11.30 3.33
CA LYS A 198 15.79 12.44 3.77
C LYS A 198 14.29 12.29 3.48
N GLU A 199 13.91 11.36 2.60
CA GLU A 199 12.51 11.08 2.27
C GLU A 199 11.84 10.12 3.26
N LEU A 200 12.63 9.56 4.21
CA LEU A 200 12.15 8.57 5.18
C LEU A 200 12.45 9.02 6.60
N SER A 201 11.41 9.08 7.43
CA SER A 201 11.51 9.30 8.89
C SER A 201 11.11 8.04 9.62
N VAL A 202 11.79 7.71 10.71
CA VAL A 202 11.50 6.54 11.53
C VAL A 202 11.14 6.99 12.94
N PHE A 203 10.00 6.52 13.43
CA PHE A 203 9.49 6.78 14.77
C PHE A 203 9.43 5.46 15.54
N LEU A 204 10.12 5.38 16.65
CA LEU A 204 10.16 4.22 17.52
C LEU A 204 9.28 4.50 18.73
N PHE A 205 8.30 3.63 18.95
CA PHE A 205 7.36 3.73 20.08
C PHE A 205 7.80 2.74 21.15
N ASN A 206 8.09 3.24 22.34
CA ASN A 206 8.44 2.43 23.51
C ASN A 206 7.43 2.63 24.61
N LYS A 207 7.16 1.58 25.38
CA LYS A 207 6.31 1.64 26.56
C LYS A 207 7.04 1.06 27.75
N GLU A 208 7.41 1.91 28.71
CA GLU A 208 8.06 1.50 29.96
C GLU A 208 7.20 1.93 31.14
N LYS A 209 6.94 0.99 32.07
CA LYS A 209 6.17 1.23 33.29
C LYS A 209 4.84 1.97 33.06
N GLY A 210 4.16 1.68 31.95
CA GLY A 210 2.88 2.30 31.58
C GLY A 210 3.00 3.67 30.90
N ILE A 211 4.19 4.22 30.73
CA ILE A 211 4.44 5.48 30.05
C ILE A 211 4.92 5.19 28.63
N SER A 212 4.23 5.75 27.62
CA SER A 212 4.63 5.66 26.22
C SER A 212 5.57 6.81 25.87
N SER A 213 6.63 6.51 25.12
CA SER A 213 7.57 7.50 24.60
C SER A 213 7.81 7.27 23.11
N ILE A 214 8.12 8.35 22.39
CA ILE A 214 8.44 8.33 20.98
C ILE A 214 9.87 8.80 20.79
N GLN A 215 10.67 8.00 20.09
CA GLN A 215 12.01 8.36 19.67
C GLN A 215 12.06 8.50 18.16
N THR A 216 12.52 9.64 17.66
CA THR A 216 12.74 9.84 16.22
C THR A 216 14.15 9.43 15.85
N THR A 217 14.27 8.66 14.77
CA THR A 217 15.54 8.29 14.17
C THR A 217 15.47 8.37 12.64
N SER A 218 16.57 8.12 11.96
CA SER A 218 16.64 8.19 10.49
C SER A 218 17.65 7.20 9.95
N TYR A 219 17.58 6.92 8.66
CA TYR A 219 18.62 6.15 7.99
C TYR A 219 19.85 7.02 7.67
N GLY A 220 21.03 6.41 7.77
CA GLY A 220 22.24 6.95 7.15
C GLY A 220 22.27 6.71 5.64
N SER A 221 23.21 7.34 4.95
CA SER A 221 23.46 7.08 3.51
C SER A 221 23.92 5.64 3.22
N ASP A 222 24.44 4.96 4.23
CA ASP A 222 24.81 3.54 4.20
C ASP A 222 23.61 2.59 4.33
N GLY A 223 22.38 3.14 4.48
CA GLY A 223 21.14 2.38 4.64
C GLY A 223 20.95 1.77 6.02
N ARG A 224 21.74 2.17 7.03
CA ARG A 224 21.56 1.74 8.42
C ARG A 224 20.78 2.79 9.19
N ILE A 225 19.91 2.32 10.10
CA ILE A 225 19.21 3.23 11.01
C ILE A 225 20.18 3.71 12.08
N LYS A 226 20.20 5.03 12.27
CA LYS A 226 21.00 5.68 13.30
C LYS A 226 20.35 5.45 14.65
N LYS A 227 21.17 5.09 15.67
CA LYS A 227 20.70 4.87 17.06
C LYS A 227 19.55 3.86 17.15
N TRP A 228 19.71 2.70 16.51
CA TRP A 228 18.78 1.58 16.65
C TRP A 228 18.83 1.05 18.08
N PRO A 229 17.70 0.94 18.80
CA PRO A 229 17.69 0.37 20.15
C PRO A 229 18.09 -1.10 20.12
N ILE A 230 18.97 -1.52 21.06
CA ILE A 230 19.34 -2.91 21.25
C ILE A 230 18.07 -3.69 21.65
N GLY A 231 17.82 -4.83 21.02
CA GLY A 231 16.64 -5.67 21.28
C GLY A 231 15.35 -5.23 20.58
N PHE A 232 15.38 -4.16 19.77
CA PHE A 232 14.23 -3.75 18.96
C PHE A 232 14.24 -4.55 17.65
N LEU A 233 13.26 -5.43 17.45
CA LEU A 233 13.17 -6.41 16.36
C LEU A 233 14.26 -7.51 16.40
N ASP A 234 14.97 -7.69 17.50
CA ASP A 234 15.84 -8.83 17.74
C ASP A 234 14.98 -9.97 18.31
N SER A 235 14.37 -10.76 17.46
CA SER A 235 13.68 -12.00 17.80
C SER A 235 14.30 -13.17 17.09
#